data_0cb7db8709df0b4f5eabbf40fd220bb1
#
_entry.id   0cb7db8709df0b4f5eabbf40fd220bb1
#
_cell.length_a   1.000
_cell.length_b   1.000
_cell.length_c   1.000
_cell.angle_alpha   90.00
_cell.angle_beta   90.00
_cell.angle_gamma   90.00
#
_symmetry.space_group_name_H-M   'P 1'
#
loop_
_entity.id
_entity.type
_entity.pdbx_description
1 polymer ?
#
loop_
_entity_poly.entity_id
_entity_poly.type
_entity_poly.pdbx_seq_one_letter_code
_entity_poly.pdbx_strand_id
1 'polypeptide(L)'
;VIALILMGVASTLIGLLPTYAMIGVAAPIILTILRFAQGLAIGGQWGGAMLLVTESAPSNQRGFYGAYAQAGVPIGVILANLAYIITGSLMSDESFYVWGWRIPFLASAVLIGLSMYIQLTMEDTKAFRELQAARKDQQNNNDQNSTVIKKSPIIEAIKKYPGRISLAAGAFLSVQVTFYILIAFMLAYGVTSA
;
A
#
# COMPACT_ATOMS: atom_id res chain seq x y z
N VAL A 1 5.69 -0.67 9.66
CA VAL A 1 4.72 -0.04 10.58
C VAL A 1 4.26 1.31 10.04
N ILE A 2 5.15 2.28 9.76
CA ILE A 2 4.78 3.64 9.31
C ILE A 2 3.89 3.60 8.04
N ALA A 3 4.25 2.80 7.05
CA ALA A 3 3.47 2.65 5.81
C ALA A 3 2.07 2.09 6.08
N LEU A 4 1.93 1.11 6.99
CA LEU A 4 0.62 0.59 7.40
C LEU A 4 -0.25 1.64 8.10
N ILE A 5 0.34 2.40 9.02
CA ILE A 5 -0.37 3.48 9.71
C ILE A 5 -0.84 4.53 8.69
N LEU A 6 0.06 4.96 7.80
CA LEU A 6 -0.27 5.94 6.76
C LEU A 6 -1.41 5.45 5.85
N MET A 7 -1.34 4.19 5.41
CA MET A 7 -2.39 3.56 4.60
C MET A 7 -3.72 3.49 5.36
N GLY A 8 -3.66 3.12 6.65
CA GLY A 8 -4.83 3.01 7.51
C GLY A 8 -5.53 4.32 7.77
N VAL A 9 -4.75 5.30 8.16
CA VAL A 9 -5.25 6.66 8.41
C VAL A 9 -5.86 7.24 7.13
N ALA A 10 -5.16 7.12 6.00
CA ALA A 10 -5.67 7.63 4.72
C ALA A 10 -6.97 6.92 4.30
N SER A 11 -7.07 5.59 4.45
CA SER A 11 -8.31 4.84 4.13
C SER A 11 -9.47 5.24 5.03
N THR A 12 -9.24 5.38 6.33
CA THR A 12 -10.27 5.79 7.29
C THR A 12 -10.74 7.22 7.00
N LEU A 13 -9.82 8.14 6.69
CA LEU A 13 -10.14 9.52 6.33
C LEU A 13 -10.94 9.60 5.03
N ILE A 14 -10.70 8.72 4.05
CA ILE A 14 -11.53 8.63 2.84
C ILE A 14 -12.96 8.22 3.22
N GLY A 15 -13.13 7.25 4.12
CA GLY A 15 -14.45 6.85 4.62
C GLY A 15 -15.20 7.96 5.38
N LEU A 16 -14.47 8.86 6.01
CA LEU A 16 -15.04 10.00 6.75
C LEU A 16 -15.19 11.27 5.89
N LEU A 17 -14.72 11.25 4.64
CA LEU A 17 -14.69 12.44 3.79
C LEU A 17 -16.12 12.97 3.52
N PRO A 18 -16.37 14.27 3.73
CA PRO A 18 -17.62 14.89 3.33
C PRO A 18 -17.84 14.81 1.81
N THR A 19 -19.11 14.73 1.40
CA THR A 19 -19.47 14.65 -0.02
C THR A 19 -19.25 15.99 -0.75
N TYR A 20 -19.22 15.94 -2.07
CA TYR A 20 -19.16 17.15 -2.91
C TYR A 20 -20.26 18.17 -2.58
N ALA A 21 -21.45 17.69 -2.25
CA ALA A 21 -22.57 18.54 -1.85
C ALA A 21 -22.31 19.37 -0.60
N MET A 22 -21.41 18.90 0.29
CA MET A 22 -21.09 19.59 1.56
C MET A 22 -19.91 20.56 1.43
N ILE A 23 -18.85 20.16 0.73
CA ILE A 23 -17.59 20.92 0.68
C ILE A 23 -17.13 21.27 -0.75
N GLY A 24 -17.98 21.00 -1.77
CA GLY A 24 -17.71 21.36 -3.16
C GLY A 24 -16.41 20.75 -3.68
N VAL A 25 -15.63 21.55 -4.41
CA VAL A 25 -14.38 21.14 -5.08
C VAL A 25 -13.30 20.66 -4.11
N ALA A 26 -13.40 21.01 -2.83
CA ALA A 26 -12.44 20.53 -1.82
C ALA A 26 -12.51 19.00 -1.64
N ALA A 27 -13.68 18.36 -1.82
CA ALA A 27 -13.84 16.91 -1.69
C ALA A 27 -12.92 16.11 -2.64
N PRO A 28 -12.93 16.31 -3.96
CA PRO A 28 -12.05 15.60 -4.89
C PRO A 28 -10.57 15.93 -4.68
N ILE A 29 -10.23 17.15 -4.25
CA ILE A 29 -8.84 17.53 -3.97
C ILE A 29 -8.31 16.73 -2.77
N ILE A 30 -9.05 16.71 -1.66
CA ILE A 30 -8.67 15.96 -0.46
C ILE A 30 -8.60 14.46 -0.78
N LEU A 31 -9.57 13.93 -1.53
CA LEU A 31 -9.56 12.53 -1.97
C LEU A 31 -8.28 12.21 -2.76
N THR A 32 -7.88 13.06 -3.69
CA THR A 32 -6.66 12.87 -4.49
C THR A 32 -5.41 12.87 -3.62
N ILE A 33 -5.32 13.78 -2.65
CA ILE A 33 -4.20 13.83 -1.70
C ILE A 33 -4.13 12.56 -0.85
N LEU A 34 -5.28 12.09 -0.34
CA LEU A 34 -5.35 10.85 0.44
C LEU A 34 -4.98 9.63 -0.40
N ARG A 35 -5.40 9.56 -1.66
CA ARG A 35 -5.00 8.50 -2.62
C ARG A 35 -3.51 8.54 -2.92
N PHE A 36 -2.94 9.72 -3.04
CA PHE A 36 -1.49 9.86 -3.20
C PHE A 36 -0.73 9.35 -1.97
N ALA A 37 -1.20 9.69 -0.77
CA ALA A 37 -0.63 9.18 0.49
C ALA A 37 -0.72 7.65 0.59
N GLN A 38 -1.85 7.06 0.19
CA GLN A 38 -1.99 5.59 0.11
C GLN A 38 -1.00 4.98 -0.89
N GLY A 39 -0.81 5.60 -2.05
CA GLY A 39 0.16 5.14 -3.05
C GLY A 39 1.60 5.12 -2.53
N LEU A 40 2.01 6.17 -1.81
CA LEU A 40 3.32 6.23 -1.14
C LEU A 40 3.48 5.11 -0.10
N ALA A 41 2.43 4.85 0.69
CA ALA A 41 2.44 3.79 1.68
C ALA A 41 2.59 2.40 1.05
N ILE A 42 1.83 2.11 -0.01
CA ILE A 42 1.89 0.84 -0.75
C ILE A 42 3.27 0.65 -1.36
N GLY A 43 3.84 1.68 -2.01
CA GLY A 43 5.18 1.61 -2.62
C GLY A 43 6.27 1.23 -1.62
N GLY A 44 6.21 1.77 -0.40
CA GLY A 44 7.16 1.42 0.66
C GLY A 44 6.94 0.03 1.28
N GLN A 45 5.69 -0.40 1.37
CA GLN A 45 5.33 -1.66 2.02
C GLN A 45 5.53 -2.87 1.12
N TRP A 46 5.22 -2.74 -0.17
CA TRP A 46 5.22 -3.87 -1.09
C TRP A 46 6.62 -4.47 -1.29
N GLY A 47 7.63 -3.62 -1.48
CA GLY A 47 9.02 -4.06 -1.59
C GLY A 47 9.50 -4.77 -0.32
N GLY A 48 9.17 -4.25 0.86
CA GLY A 48 9.50 -4.87 2.14
C GLY A 48 8.82 -6.22 2.35
N ALA A 49 7.54 -6.35 1.98
CA ALA A 49 6.80 -7.61 2.08
C ALA A 49 7.37 -8.69 1.15
N MET A 50 7.74 -8.35 -0.09
CA MET A 50 8.35 -9.28 -1.03
C MET A 50 9.72 -9.74 -0.57
N LEU A 51 10.55 -8.83 -0.04
CA LEU A 51 11.84 -9.20 0.55
C LEU A 51 11.65 -10.15 1.74
N LEU A 52 10.74 -9.83 2.67
CA LEU A 52 10.45 -10.67 3.82
C LEU A 52 10.11 -12.11 3.41
N VAL A 53 9.21 -12.26 2.44
CA VAL A 53 8.77 -13.58 1.95
C VAL A 53 9.92 -14.32 1.26
N THR A 54 10.66 -13.65 0.37
CA THR A 54 11.74 -14.30 -0.39
C THR A 54 12.95 -14.64 0.45
N GLU A 55 13.27 -13.86 1.47
CA GLU A 55 14.37 -14.12 2.41
C GLU A 55 14.02 -15.21 3.42
N SER A 56 12.75 -15.29 3.83
CA SER A 56 12.29 -16.35 4.77
C SER A 56 12.04 -17.68 4.08
N ALA A 57 11.92 -17.71 2.76
CA ALA A 57 11.63 -18.92 1.99
C ALA A 57 12.91 -19.74 1.72
N PRO A 58 12.81 -21.10 1.71
CA PRO A 58 13.89 -21.98 1.26
C PRO A 58 14.35 -21.59 -0.16
N SER A 59 15.66 -21.67 -0.43
CA SER A 59 16.26 -21.22 -1.70
C SER A 59 15.67 -21.85 -2.96
N ASN A 60 15.21 -23.10 -2.86
CA ASN A 60 14.58 -23.86 -3.94
C ASN A 60 13.07 -23.54 -4.14
N GLN A 61 12.44 -22.80 -3.21
CA GLN A 61 11.00 -22.53 -3.24
C GLN A 61 10.65 -21.03 -3.19
N ARG A 62 11.64 -20.15 -3.34
CA ARG A 62 11.45 -18.69 -3.29
C ARG A 62 10.39 -18.19 -4.27
N GLY A 63 10.35 -18.75 -5.49
CA GLY A 63 9.35 -18.40 -6.48
C GLY A 63 7.93 -18.78 -6.05
N PHE A 64 7.77 -19.96 -5.45
CA PHE A 64 6.46 -20.44 -4.97
C PHE A 64 5.93 -19.55 -3.84
N TYR A 65 6.74 -19.27 -2.82
CA TYR A 65 6.33 -18.39 -1.73
C TYR A 65 6.11 -16.94 -2.20
N GLY A 66 6.90 -16.44 -3.16
CA GLY A 66 6.66 -15.14 -3.79
C GLY A 66 5.33 -15.07 -4.52
N ALA A 67 4.89 -16.16 -5.17
CA ALA A 67 3.59 -16.23 -5.83
C ALA A 67 2.42 -16.09 -4.84
N TYR A 68 2.54 -16.62 -3.62
CA TYR A 68 1.52 -16.43 -2.57
C TYR A 68 1.35 -14.96 -2.19
N ALA A 69 2.44 -14.20 -2.09
CA ALA A 69 2.35 -12.77 -1.81
C ALA A 69 1.60 -12.03 -2.92
N GLN A 70 1.79 -12.43 -4.19
CA GLN A 70 1.06 -11.86 -5.33
C GLN A 70 -0.40 -12.30 -5.37
N ALA A 71 -0.74 -13.51 -4.93
CA ALA A 71 -2.12 -13.98 -4.84
C ALA A 71 -2.98 -13.15 -3.88
N GLY A 72 -2.36 -12.46 -2.92
CA GLY A 72 -3.05 -11.51 -2.03
C GLY A 72 -3.77 -10.38 -2.77
N VAL A 73 -3.24 -9.93 -3.93
CA VAL A 73 -3.83 -8.83 -4.70
C VAL A 73 -5.22 -9.20 -5.27
N PRO A 74 -5.38 -10.27 -6.06
CA PRO A 74 -6.70 -10.65 -6.56
C PRO A 74 -7.67 -11.04 -5.45
N ILE A 75 -7.22 -11.69 -4.38
CA ILE A 75 -8.06 -12.00 -3.22
C ILE A 75 -8.57 -10.71 -2.57
N GLY A 76 -7.70 -9.71 -2.39
CA GLY A 76 -8.10 -8.39 -1.87
C GLY A 76 -9.13 -7.69 -2.75
N VAL A 77 -8.98 -7.75 -4.07
CA VAL A 77 -9.96 -7.19 -5.03
C VAL A 77 -11.31 -7.90 -4.90
N ILE A 78 -11.32 -9.22 -4.83
CA ILE A 78 -12.57 -10.00 -4.65
C ILE A 78 -13.25 -9.62 -3.34
N LEU A 79 -12.53 -9.60 -2.22
CA LEU A 79 -13.09 -9.24 -0.91
C LEU A 79 -13.62 -7.81 -0.88
N ALA A 80 -12.91 -6.86 -1.51
CA ALA A 80 -13.38 -5.48 -1.62
C ALA A 80 -14.69 -5.39 -2.41
N ASN A 81 -14.78 -6.04 -3.57
CA ASN A 81 -16.00 -6.07 -4.37
C ASN A 81 -17.16 -6.74 -3.61
N LEU A 82 -16.91 -7.86 -2.93
CA LEU A 82 -17.92 -8.52 -2.11
C LEU A 82 -18.43 -7.60 -0.99
N ALA A 83 -17.55 -6.86 -0.33
CA ALA A 83 -17.94 -5.89 0.69
C ALA A 83 -18.88 -4.81 0.14
N TYR A 84 -18.61 -4.30 -1.08
CA TYR A 84 -19.49 -3.34 -1.75
C TYR A 84 -20.82 -3.95 -2.18
N ILE A 85 -20.82 -5.16 -2.75
CA ILE A 85 -22.04 -5.88 -3.14
C ILE A 85 -22.92 -6.15 -1.93
N ILE A 86 -22.35 -6.67 -0.85
CA ILE A 86 -23.08 -6.96 0.39
C ILE A 86 -23.67 -5.67 0.96
N THR A 87 -22.88 -4.60 1.05
CA THR A 87 -23.36 -3.33 1.57
C THR A 87 -24.48 -2.75 0.70
N GLY A 88 -24.33 -2.81 -0.63
CA GLY A 88 -25.36 -2.33 -1.57
C GLY A 88 -26.65 -3.18 -1.52
N SER A 89 -26.54 -4.50 -1.34
CA SER A 89 -27.73 -5.37 -1.26
C SER A 89 -28.51 -5.24 0.06
N LEU A 90 -27.86 -4.78 1.13
CA LEU A 90 -28.48 -4.59 2.45
C LEU A 90 -29.13 -3.21 2.64
N MET A 91 -28.89 -2.28 1.71
CA MET A 91 -29.34 -0.90 1.82
C MET A 91 -30.09 -0.48 0.54
N SER A 92 -30.99 0.51 0.66
CA SER A 92 -31.59 1.16 -0.51
C SER A 92 -30.52 1.97 -1.27
N ASP A 93 -30.68 2.11 -2.58
CA ASP A 93 -29.75 2.89 -3.44
C ASP A 93 -29.50 4.30 -2.90
N GLU A 94 -30.58 4.96 -2.46
CA GLU A 94 -30.50 6.30 -1.86
C GLU A 94 -29.60 6.32 -0.61
N SER A 95 -29.79 5.38 0.30
CA SER A 95 -29.00 5.26 1.53
C SER A 95 -27.54 4.88 1.23
N PHE A 96 -27.34 4.05 0.22
CA PHE A 96 -26.00 3.66 -0.21
C PHE A 96 -25.21 4.85 -0.76
N TYR A 97 -25.81 5.68 -1.63
CA TYR A 97 -25.17 6.88 -2.17
C TYR A 97 -24.89 7.96 -1.13
N VAL A 98 -25.75 8.09 -0.11
CA VAL A 98 -25.55 9.10 0.95
C VAL A 98 -24.48 8.64 1.94
N TRP A 99 -24.53 7.41 2.41
CA TRP A 99 -23.68 6.94 3.52
C TRP A 99 -23.07 5.55 3.32
N GLY A 100 -23.76 4.61 2.67
CA GLY A 100 -23.41 3.20 2.60
C GLY A 100 -22.04 2.92 2.00
N TRP A 101 -21.59 3.68 1.01
CA TRP A 101 -20.30 3.54 0.38
C TRP A 101 -19.10 3.73 1.35
N ARG A 102 -19.34 4.34 2.52
CA ARG A 102 -18.33 4.55 3.56
C ARG A 102 -18.03 3.28 4.36
N ILE A 103 -19.01 2.37 4.46
CA ILE A 103 -18.91 1.17 5.30
C ILE A 103 -17.69 0.32 4.96
N PRO A 104 -17.40 -0.04 3.70
CA PRO A 104 -16.21 -0.80 3.35
C PRO A 104 -14.89 -0.09 3.73
N PHE A 105 -14.83 1.23 3.63
CA PHE A 105 -13.65 2.00 4.06
C PHE A 105 -13.47 2.00 5.57
N LEU A 106 -14.55 2.13 6.32
CA LEU A 106 -14.50 2.07 7.79
C LEU A 106 -14.18 0.65 8.28
N ALA A 107 -14.74 -0.37 7.63
CA ALA A 107 -14.42 -1.78 7.91
C ALA A 107 -12.92 -2.08 7.67
N SER A 108 -12.28 -1.38 6.72
CA SER A 108 -10.83 -1.53 6.50
C SER A 108 -9.98 -1.14 7.71
N ALA A 109 -10.48 -0.29 8.60
CA ALA A 109 -9.79 0.08 9.84
C ALA A 109 -9.55 -1.14 10.75
N VAL A 110 -10.50 -2.07 10.78
CA VAL A 110 -10.36 -3.34 11.54
C VAL A 110 -9.26 -4.21 10.93
N LEU A 111 -9.23 -4.33 9.59
CA LEU A 111 -8.20 -5.08 8.88
C LEU A 111 -6.80 -4.48 9.08
N ILE A 112 -6.72 -3.16 9.15
CA ILE A 112 -5.47 -2.46 9.42
C ILE A 112 -5.00 -2.72 10.85
N GLY A 113 -5.91 -2.68 11.83
CA GLY A 113 -5.61 -3.05 13.20
C GLY A 113 -5.06 -4.48 13.32
N LEU A 114 -5.71 -5.43 12.64
CA LEU A 114 -5.25 -6.82 12.57
C LEU A 114 -3.88 -6.94 11.90
N SER A 115 -3.69 -6.25 10.77
CA SER A 115 -2.42 -6.25 10.03
C SER A 115 -1.28 -5.64 10.86
N MET A 116 -1.57 -4.59 11.62
CA MET A 116 -0.62 -3.96 12.52
C MET A 116 -0.27 -4.87 13.70
N TYR A 117 -1.25 -5.57 14.27
CA TYR A 117 -1.02 -6.57 15.31
C TYR A 117 -0.09 -7.69 14.81
N ILE A 118 -0.38 -8.25 13.63
CA ILE A 118 0.48 -9.28 13.01
C ILE A 118 1.91 -8.73 12.81
N GLN A 119 2.06 -7.53 12.27
CA GLN A 119 3.37 -6.96 11.95
C GLN A 119 4.19 -6.61 13.21
N LEU A 120 3.53 -6.28 14.32
CA LEU A 120 4.20 -6.05 15.61
C LEU A 120 4.59 -7.34 16.32
N THR A 121 3.88 -8.43 16.04
CA THR A 121 4.12 -9.76 16.64
C THR A 121 5.15 -10.56 15.84
N MET A 122 5.34 -10.25 14.55
CA MET A 122 6.36 -10.94 13.73
C MET A 122 7.77 -10.49 14.12
N GLU A 123 8.64 -11.47 14.32
CA GLU A 123 10.07 -11.22 14.52
C GLU A 123 10.73 -10.71 13.23
N ASP A 124 11.68 -9.81 13.39
CA ASP A 124 12.53 -9.34 12.29
C ASP A 124 13.29 -10.51 11.64
N THR A 125 13.45 -10.49 10.31
CA THR A 125 14.24 -11.50 9.60
C THR A 125 15.68 -11.54 10.08
N LYS A 126 16.30 -12.72 9.97
CA LYS A 126 17.72 -12.89 10.31
C LYS A 126 18.62 -11.90 9.57
N ALA A 127 18.38 -11.72 8.27
CA ALA A 127 19.11 -10.77 7.43
C ALA A 127 18.96 -9.32 7.91
N PHE A 128 17.78 -8.92 8.36
CA PHE A 128 17.56 -7.58 8.90
C PHE A 128 18.24 -7.39 10.27
N ARG A 129 18.21 -8.40 11.13
CA ARG A 129 18.95 -8.40 12.40
C ARG A 129 20.46 -8.30 12.19
N GLU A 130 21.02 -9.02 11.23
CA GLU A 130 22.43 -8.96 10.86
C GLU A 130 22.82 -7.58 10.32
N LEU A 131 22.00 -6.99 9.45
CA LEU A 131 22.20 -5.61 8.97
C LEU A 131 22.12 -4.57 10.07
N GLN A 132 21.22 -4.74 11.03
CA GLN A 132 21.15 -3.85 12.20
C GLN A 132 22.39 -4.00 13.10
N ALA A 133 22.86 -5.22 13.34
CA ALA A 133 24.06 -5.47 14.09
C ALA A 133 25.29 -4.83 13.42
N ALA A 134 25.49 -5.07 12.12
CA ALA A 134 26.58 -4.48 11.35
C ALA A 134 26.53 -2.93 11.34
N ARG A 135 25.35 -2.33 11.31
CA ARG A 135 25.18 -0.86 11.41
C ARG A 135 25.54 -0.33 12.80
N LYS A 136 25.19 -1.05 13.85
CA LYS A 136 25.56 -0.68 15.23
C LYS A 136 27.06 -0.74 15.45
N ASP A 137 27.72 -1.76 14.91
CA ASP A 137 29.17 -1.92 15.00
C ASP A 137 29.92 -0.82 14.25
N GLN A 138 29.43 -0.44 13.07
CA GLN A 138 29.96 0.69 12.30
C GLN A 138 29.72 2.04 13.00
N GLN A 139 28.62 2.19 13.72
CA GLN A 139 28.30 3.41 14.45
C GLN A 139 29.21 3.53 15.70
N ASN A 140 29.43 2.46 16.43
CA ASN A 140 30.32 2.44 17.61
C ASN A 140 31.79 2.71 17.21
N ASN A 141 32.22 2.27 16.03
CA ASN A 141 33.58 2.52 15.54
C ASN A 141 33.78 3.92 14.93
N ASN A 142 32.69 4.61 14.54
CA ASN A 142 32.74 5.96 13.93
C ASN A 142 32.47 7.11 14.94
N ASP A 143 32.06 6.84 16.17
CA ASP A 143 31.74 7.88 17.15
C ASP A 143 32.97 8.66 17.64
N GLN A 144 34.19 8.33 17.17
CA GLN A 144 35.40 9.10 17.52
C GLN A 144 35.75 10.23 16.54
N ASN A 145 35.16 10.35 15.34
CA ASN A 145 35.67 11.38 14.43
C ASN A 145 34.76 11.90 13.30
N SER A 146 33.44 11.87 13.34
CA SER A 146 32.67 12.56 12.31
C SER A 146 31.21 12.80 12.71
N THR A 147 30.77 14.04 12.77
CA THR A 147 29.37 14.49 12.60
C THR A 147 28.88 14.15 11.17
N VAL A 148 28.69 12.89 10.87
CA VAL A 148 28.07 12.49 9.62
C VAL A 148 26.56 12.63 9.79
N ILE A 149 26.04 13.75 9.27
CA ILE A 149 24.60 13.96 9.08
C ILE A 149 24.06 12.72 8.36
N LYS A 150 23.25 11.90 9.05
CA LYS A 150 22.58 10.71 8.49
C LYS A 150 21.69 11.16 7.32
N LYS A 151 22.22 11.21 6.12
CA LYS A 151 21.42 11.46 4.91
C LYS A 151 20.47 10.28 4.73
N SER A 152 19.19 10.57 4.56
CA SER A 152 18.19 9.54 4.29
C SER A 152 18.64 8.70 3.09
N PRO A 153 18.68 7.35 3.19
CA PRO A 153 19.08 6.47 2.08
C PRO A 153 18.27 6.72 0.81
N ILE A 154 17.02 7.16 0.95
CA ILE A 154 16.13 7.51 -0.16
C ILE A 154 16.66 8.72 -0.92
N ILE A 155 17.07 9.78 -0.22
CA ILE A 155 17.59 11.01 -0.83
C ILE A 155 18.91 10.71 -1.56
N GLU A 156 19.75 9.88 -0.97
CA GLU A 156 21.01 9.45 -1.60
C GLU A 156 20.76 8.63 -2.86
N ALA A 157 19.84 7.66 -2.82
CA ALA A 157 19.48 6.86 -3.98
C ALA A 157 18.92 7.71 -5.13
N ILE A 158 18.04 8.67 -4.83
CA ILE A 158 17.46 9.58 -5.84
C ILE A 158 18.56 10.45 -6.45
N LYS A 159 19.49 10.98 -5.65
CA LYS A 159 20.60 11.80 -6.17
C LYS A 159 21.60 11.01 -6.98
N LYS A 160 21.88 9.76 -6.61
CA LYS A 160 22.92 8.94 -7.26
C LYS A 160 22.44 8.27 -8.55
N TYR A 161 21.15 7.89 -8.61
CA TYR A 161 20.59 7.11 -9.73
C TYR A 161 19.26 7.66 -10.28
N PRO A 162 19.13 8.97 -10.57
CA PRO A 162 17.83 9.56 -10.97
C PRO A 162 17.26 8.92 -12.24
N GLY A 163 18.12 8.67 -13.26
CA GLY A 163 17.70 8.10 -14.53
C GLY A 163 17.22 6.64 -14.40
N ARG A 164 17.85 5.84 -13.54
CA ARG A 164 17.42 4.45 -13.32
C ARG A 164 16.11 4.39 -12.55
N ILE A 165 15.92 5.30 -11.60
CA ILE A 165 14.68 5.39 -10.82
C ILE A 165 13.52 5.84 -11.70
N SER A 166 13.71 6.86 -12.56
CA SER A 166 12.68 7.32 -13.48
C SER A 166 12.34 6.27 -14.55
N LEU A 167 13.31 5.53 -15.05
CA LEU A 167 13.07 4.44 -15.99
C LEU A 167 12.26 3.30 -15.34
N ALA A 168 12.65 2.89 -14.13
CA ALA A 168 11.93 1.86 -13.39
C ALA A 168 10.50 2.31 -13.04
N ALA A 169 10.34 3.57 -12.61
CA ALA A 169 9.02 4.16 -12.35
C ALA A 169 8.15 4.21 -13.60
N GLY A 170 8.71 4.59 -14.76
CA GLY A 170 8.00 4.59 -16.04
C GLY A 170 7.57 3.20 -16.49
N ALA A 171 8.44 2.21 -16.36
CA ALA A 171 8.12 0.81 -16.68
C ALA A 171 6.98 0.28 -15.77
N PHE A 172 7.07 0.53 -14.47
CA PHE A 172 6.03 0.11 -13.53
C PHE A 172 4.69 0.83 -13.78
N LEU A 173 4.74 2.13 -14.07
CA LEU A 173 3.56 2.93 -14.41
C LEU A 173 2.87 2.38 -15.67
N SER A 174 3.62 1.99 -16.70
CA SER A 174 3.06 1.38 -17.92
C SER A 174 2.25 0.11 -17.61
N VAL A 175 2.79 -0.78 -16.79
CA VAL A 175 2.10 -2.02 -16.37
C VAL A 175 0.82 -1.70 -15.60
N GLN A 176 0.88 -0.77 -14.65
CA GLN A 176 -0.26 -0.41 -13.81
C GLN A 176 -1.36 0.30 -14.60
N VAL A 177 -1.00 1.23 -15.49
CA VAL A 177 -1.97 1.91 -16.35
C VAL A 177 -2.71 0.91 -17.24
N THR A 178 -1.98 -0.01 -17.88
CA THR A 178 -2.60 -1.07 -18.70
C THR A 178 -3.56 -1.93 -17.89
N PHE A 179 -3.15 -2.36 -16.69
CA PHE A 179 -3.97 -3.15 -15.79
C PHE A 179 -5.28 -2.44 -15.40
N TYR A 180 -5.19 -1.18 -14.98
CA TYR A 180 -6.37 -0.41 -14.59
C TYR A 180 -7.29 -0.08 -15.76
N ILE A 181 -6.74 0.23 -16.95
CA ILE A 181 -7.54 0.45 -18.16
C ILE A 181 -8.31 -0.82 -18.52
N LEU A 182 -7.66 -1.98 -18.51
CA LEU A 182 -8.32 -3.24 -18.81
C LEU A 182 -9.45 -3.55 -17.81
N ILE A 183 -9.21 -3.39 -16.51
CA ILE A 183 -10.25 -3.61 -15.49
C ILE A 183 -11.41 -2.64 -15.66
N ALA A 184 -11.14 -1.33 -15.81
CA ALA A 184 -12.17 -0.32 -15.97
C ALA A 184 -12.98 -0.53 -17.24
N PHE A 185 -12.31 -0.86 -18.35
CA PHE A 185 -12.97 -1.12 -19.63
C PHE A 185 -13.84 -2.39 -19.55
N MET A 186 -13.33 -3.51 -19.01
CA MET A 186 -14.08 -4.74 -18.89
C MET A 186 -15.30 -4.59 -17.99
N LEU A 187 -15.17 -3.83 -16.90
CA LEU A 187 -16.30 -3.56 -16.01
C LEU A 187 -17.35 -2.70 -16.70
N ALA A 188 -16.96 -1.60 -17.36
CA ALA A 188 -17.88 -0.72 -18.08
C ALA A 188 -18.55 -1.44 -19.25
N TYR A 189 -17.79 -2.21 -20.03
CA TYR A 189 -18.33 -2.95 -21.16
C TYR A 189 -19.28 -4.07 -20.72
N GLY A 190 -18.96 -4.80 -19.65
CA GLY A 190 -19.82 -5.84 -19.12
C GLY A 190 -21.17 -5.32 -18.62
N VAL A 191 -21.20 -4.13 -18.03
CA VAL A 191 -22.46 -3.49 -17.56
C VAL A 191 -23.29 -2.92 -18.71
N THR A 192 -22.64 -2.43 -19.79
CA THR A 192 -23.38 -1.82 -20.93
C THR A 192 -23.81 -2.82 -21.98
N SER A 193 -23.22 -4.03 -22.02
CA SER A 193 -23.46 -5.06 -23.04
C SER A 193 -24.34 -6.21 -22.55
N ALA A 194 -24.59 -6.30 -21.23
CA ALA A 194 -25.49 -7.26 -20.60
C ALA A 194 -26.89 -6.68 -20.42
#